data_1235046af5030a2e7008c6baaec8d7c0
#
_entry.id   1235046af5030a2e7008c6baaec8d7c0
#
_cell.length_a   1.000
_cell.length_b   1.000
_cell.length_c   1.000
_cell.angle_alpha   90.00
_cell.angle_beta   90.00
_cell.angle_gamma   90.00
#
_symmetry.space_group_name_H-M   'P 1'
#
loop_
_entity.id
_entity.type
_entity.pdbx_description
1 polymer ?
#
loop_
_entity_poly.entity_id
_entity_poly.type
_entity_poly.pdbx_seq_one_letter_code
_entity_poly.pdbx_strand_id
1 'polypeptide(L)'
;MIRGNKAMKKLFAFLICAIMCVTLLASCDSSKHEHTYGDWISSEDGHFHPYTCGCQQEEIYNLHIDGNEDGLCDECGYEYVFIFKLKYDESGYELDRVGPGYKGGDIVIPSEYKGLPVVEIGYSAFSSNYKLTSVVIPDTVTLIDSDAFEKQTDLTSVYVGKGVVTVGVSAFEGCTNLKTVVISDATEYIYAGAFRDCTSLEAVTVGKNVKEITGYVFRGCTSLKTITIPASILEMGAWVFEDTDMTDVYFGVSSPGENWHEEWADGLEGVNIHWADTER
;
A
#
# COMPACT_ATOMS: atom_id res chain seq x y z
N MET A 1 25.04 33.11 5.20
CA MET A 1 23.91 32.22 5.50
C MET A 1 24.27 30.79 5.07
N ILE A 2 24.77 30.03 6.02
CA ILE A 2 25.28 28.66 5.77
C ILE A 2 24.12 27.71 6.07
N ARG A 3 23.60 27.08 5.03
CA ARG A 3 22.63 25.97 5.18
C ARG A 3 23.41 24.75 5.72
N GLY A 4 23.30 24.52 7.03
CA GLY A 4 23.87 23.32 7.66
C GLY A 4 23.22 22.05 7.11
N ASN A 5 24.04 21.17 6.60
CA ASN A 5 23.71 19.89 5.99
C ASN A 5 22.99 18.97 7.02
N LYS A 6 21.76 18.51 6.70
CA LYS A 6 20.95 17.63 7.55
C LYS A 6 21.72 16.36 8.01
N ALA A 7 22.64 15.86 7.17
CA ALA A 7 23.52 14.73 7.47
C ALA A 7 24.51 15.01 8.61
N MET A 8 25.01 16.24 8.69
CA MET A 8 25.96 16.63 9.74
C MET A 8 25.28 16.78 11.10
N LYS A 9 23.99 17.16 11.13
CA LYS A 9 23.21 17.19 12.37
C LYS A 9 22.89 15.79 12.89
N LYS A 10 22.62 14.82 12.00
CA LYS A 10 22.42 13.39 12.37
C LYS A 10 23.73 12.79 12.94
N LEU A 11 24.88 13.10 12.34
CA LEU A 11 26.19 12.62 12.82
C LEU A 11 26.56 13.21 14.20
N PHE A 12 26.21 14.48 14.44
CA PHE A 12 26.45 15.14 15.73
C PHE A 12 25.56 14.59 16.85
N ALA A 13 24.30 14.29 16.55
CA ALA A 13 23.39 13.65 17.51
C ALA A 13 23.87 12.23 17.89
N PHE A 14 24.33 11.43 16.92
CA PHE A 14 24.93 10.11 17.16
C PHE A 14 26.22 10.16 17.99
N LEU A 15 27.08 11.15 17.74
CA LEU A 15 28.35 11.28 18.46
C LEU A 15 28.15 11.75 19.90
N ILE A 16 27.17 12.61 20.18
CA ILE A 16 26.84 13.06 21.52
C ILE A 16 26.20 11.93 22.33
N CYS A 17 25.35 11.11 21.71
CA CYS A 17 24.72 9.94 22.36
C CYS A 17 25.76 8.88 22.73
N ALA A 18 26.74 8.60 21.85
CA ALA A 18 27.79 7.61 22.10
C ALA A 18 28.79 8.06 23.20
N ILE A 19 29.03 9.36 23.37
CA ILE A 19 29.96 9.89 24.38
C ILE A 19 29.25 9.99 25.75
N MET A 20 27.94 10.25 25.83
CA MET A 20 27.20 10.31 27.08
C MET A 20 26.92 8.91 27.67
N CYS A 21 26.77 7.87 26.86
CA CYS A 21 26.54 6.50 27.34
C CYS A 21 27.71 5.90 28.15
N VAL A 22 28.91 6.46 28.08
CA VAL A 22 30.09 5.87 28.74
C VAL A 22 30.33 6.44 30.16
N THR A 23 29.65 7.52 30.56
CA THR A 23 29.98 8.20 31.85
C THR A 23 28.91 8.15 32.93
N LEU A 24 27.73 7.56 32.69
CA LEU A 24 26.63 7.52 33.66
C LEU A 24 26.13 6.11 33.98
N LEU A 25 27.04 5.14 34.13
CA LEU A 25 26.73 3.86 34.78
C LEU A 25 26.79 4.00 36.31
N ALA A 26 26.04 4.94 36.88
CA ALA A 26 25.94 5.07 38.32
C ALA A 26 24.47 5.09 38.78
N SER A 27 24.03 3.93 39.24
CA SER A 27 23.01 3.76 40.27
C SER A 27 21.56 4.08 39.95
N CYS A 28 20.93 3.31 39.06
CA CYS A 28 19.57 2.89 39.33
C CYS A 28 19.62 1.38 39.65
N ASP A 29 19.33 1.01 40.87
CA ASP A 29 19.18 -0.39 41.26
C ASP A 29 17.84 -0.87 40.71
N SER A 30 17.88 -1.59 39.59
CA SER A 30 16.72 -2.13 38.86
C SER A 30 15.84 -3.09 39.66
N SER A 31 16.23 -3.35 40.94
CA SER A 31 15.51 -4.24 41.82
C SER A 31 14.49 -3.56 42.75
N LYS A 32 14.33 -2.22 42.71
CA LYS A 32 13.59 -1.50 43.76
C LYS A 32 12.42 -0.64 43.38
N HIS A 33 12.13 -0.42 42.06
CA HIS A 33 10.93 0.30 41.68
C HIS A 33 10.43 -0.11 40.27
N GLU A 34 9.10 -0.13 40.09
CA GLU A 34 8.48 -0.31 38.81
C GLU A 34 8.62 1.00 38.00
N HIS A 35 9.11 0.89 36.76
CA HIS A 35 9.11 2.01 35.86
C HIS A 35 7.69 2.23 35.33
N THR A 36 7.12 3.40 35.58
CA THR A 36 5.88 3.82 34.94
C THR A 36 6.23 4.61 33.70
N TYR A 37 5.56 4.29 32.61
CA TYR A 37 5.74 4.93 31.31
C TYR A 37 4.62 5.96 31.10
N GLY A 38 4.96 7.14 30.57
CA GLY A 38 3.99 8.13 30.12
C GLY A 38 3.39 7.75 28.78
N ASP A 39 2.47 8.58 28.29
CA ASP A 39 1.90 8.39 26.96
C ASP A 39 2.97 8.48 25.87
N TRP A 40 2.77 7.74 24.77
CA TRP A 40 3.68 7.71 23.64
C TRP A 40 3.82 9.09 22.99
N ILE A 41 5.03 9.50 22.76
CA ILE A 41 5.35 10.66 21.93
C ILE A 41 5.93 10.13 20.62
N SER A 42 5.19 10.32 19.51
CA SER A 42 5.67 9.97 18.17
C SER A 42 6.46 11.12 17.57
N SER A 43 7.63 10.84 17.01
CA SER A 43 8.39 11.75 16.14
C SER A 43 8.60 11.10 14.78
N GLU A 44 8.94 11.91 13.76
CA GLU A 44 9.27 11.41 12.41
C GLU A 44 10.41 10.37 12.39
N ASP A 45 11.21 10.27 13.47
CA ASP A 45 12.39 9.41 13.57
C ASP A 45 12.20 8.22 14.54
N GLY A 46 11.02 8.01 15.14
CA GLY A 46 10.74 6.91 16.07
C GLY A 46 9.78 7.30 17.19
N HIS A 47 9.40 6.32 17.98
CA HIS A 47 8.58 6.50 19.19
C HIS A 47 9.46 6.41 20.42
N PHE A 48 9.24 7.26 21.40
CA PHE A 48 9.90 7.15 22.68
C PHE A 48 8.89 7.17 23.82
N HIS A 49 9.18 6.41 24.87
CA HIS A 49 8.49 6.48 26.14
C HIS A 49 9.27 7.39 27.09
N PRO A 50 8.71 8.50 27.54
CA PRO A 50 9.31 9.20 28.66
C PRO A 50 9.09 8.35 29.92
N TYR A 51 10.19 8.08 30.67
CA TYR A 51 10.05 7.51 31.99
C TYR A 51 9.40 8.54 32.93
N THR A 52 8.32 8.16 33.59
CA THR A 52 7.66 8.99 34.61
C THR A 52 8.10 8.67 36.01
N CYS A 53 9.05 7.72 36.20
CA CYS A 53 9.67 7.50 37.49
C CYS A 53 10.64 8.64 37.78
N GLY A 54 10.70 9.15 38.98
CA GLY A 54 11.57 10.25 39.41
C GLY A 54 13.09 10.00 39.31
N CYS A 55 13.52 9.01 38.52
CA CYS A 55 14.90 8.81 38.13
C CYS A 55 15.25 9.88 37.10
N GLN A 56 16.20 10.75 37.38
CA GLN A 56 16.75 11.72 36.40
C GLN A 56 17.58 10.99 35.35
N GLN A 57 16.96 10.08 34.57
CA GLN A 57 17.59 9.50 33.40
C GLN A 57 17.02 10.14 32.17
N GLU A 58 17.92 10.58 31.30
CA GLU A 58 17.61 11.14 30.00
C GLU A 58 16.82 10.13 29.14
N GLU A 59 15.93 10.65 28.32
CA GLU A 59 15.09 9.90 27.38
C GLU A 59 15.91 8.87 26.59
N ILE A 60 15.65 7.57 26.82
CA ILE A 60 16.27 6.52 26.02
C ILE A 60 15.39 6.32 24.79
N TYR A 61 15.94 6.70 23.61
CA TYR A 61 15.36 6.32 22.33
C TYR A 61 15.54 4.80 22.14
N ASN A 62 14.54 4.02 22.47
CA ASN A 62 14.52 2.61 22.12
C ASN A 62 13.85 2.43 20.77
N LEU A 63 14.62 1.95 19.79
CA LEU A 63 14.06 1.34 18.60
C LEU A 63 13.27 0.11 19.08
N HIS A 64 11.98 0.06 18.77
CA HIS A 64 11.22 -1.16 18.99
C HIS A 64 11.82 -2.29 18.16
N ILE A 65 12.06 -3.42 18.78
CA ILE A 65 12.60 -4.61 18.11
C ILE A 65 11.52 -5.69 18.18
N ASP A 66 11.08 -6.14 17.01
CA ASP A 66 10.24 -7.32 16.84
C ASP A 66 11.13 -8.39 16.19
N GLY A 67 11.83 -9.16 17.01
CA GLY A 67 12.82 -10.15 16.57
C GLY A 67 12.17 -11.47 16.12
N ASN A 68 10.95 -11.73 16.57
CA ASN A 68 10.18 -12.93 16.26
C ASN A 68 9.09 -12.69 15.19
N GLU A 69 8.95 -11.43 14.73
CA GLU A 69 8.00 -11.00 13.68
C GLU A 69 6.51 -11.27 14.02
N ASP A 70 6.14 -11.26 15.29
CA ASP A 70 4.74 -11.45 15.71
C ASP A 70 3.91 -10.15 15.75
N GLY A 71 4.56 -9.01 15.50
CA GLY A 71 3.94 -7.69 15.50
C GLY A 71 3.92 -7.02 16.87
N LEU A 72 4.64 -7.58 17.83
CA LEU A 72 4.83 -7.01 19.17
C LEU A 72 6.31 -6.69 19.39
N CYS A 73 6.59 -5.61 20.09
CA CYS A 73 7.96 -5.37 20.55
C CYS A 73 8.35 -6.37 21.63
N ASP A 74 9.44 -7.12 21.41
CA ASP A 74 9.92 -8.14 22.36
C ASP A 74 10.20 -7.60 23.77
N GLU A 75 10.53 -6.31 23.89
CA GLU A 75 10.88 -5.70 25.17
C GLU A 75 9.71 -5.07 25.91
N CYS A 76 8.78 -4.40 25.18
CA CYS A 76 7.72 -3.61 25.81
C CYS A 76 6.30 -4.00 25.39
N GLY A 77 6.13 -4.97 24.46
CA GLY A 77 4.83 -5.40 23.96
C GLY A 77 4.12 -4.35 23.10
N TYR A 78 4.85 -3.36 22.54
CA TYR A 78 4.28 -2.38 21.63
C TYR A 78 3.72 -3.07 20.40
N GLU A 79 2.46 -2.77 20.05
CA GLU A 79 1.78 -3.31 18.87
C GLU A 79 2.16 -2.52 17.62
N TYR A 80 2.85 -3.13 16.67
CA TYR A 80 3.16 -2.50 15.39
C TYR A 80 1.92 -2.36 14.51
N VAL A 81 1.83 -1.24 13.79
CA VAL A 81 0.78 -1.03 12.77
C VAL A 81 1.09 -1.85 11.51
N PHE A 82 2.36 -1.95 11.15
CA PHE A 82 2.82 -2.67 9.98
C PHE A 82 3.92 -3.66 10.33
N ILE A 83 3.91 -4.80 9.67
CA ILE A 83 4.96 -5.81 9.71
C ILE A 83 5.58 -5.89 8.33
N PHE A 84 6.90 -5.72 8.28
CA PHE A 84 7.66 -5.68 7.04
C PHE A 84 8.63 -6.84 6.95
N LYS A 85 8.81 -7.40 5.75
CA LYS A 85 9.86 -8.34 5.41
C LYS A 85 10.88 -7.71 4.48
N LEU A 86 12.17 -7.92 4.76
CA LEU A 86 13.23 -7.55 3.84
C LEU A 86 13.18 -8.47 2.61
N LYS A 87 13.21 -7.89 1.41
CA LYS A 87 13.31 -8.66 0.16
C LYS A 87 14.63 -9.40 0.11
N TYR A 88 14.63 -10.61 -0.50
CA TYR A 88 15.83 -11.46 -0.56
C TYR A 88 17.04 -10.80 -1.23
N ASP A 89 16.79 -9.92 -2.21
CA ASP A 89 17.81 -9.16 -2.93
C ASP A 89 18.21 -7.84 -2.25
N GLU A 90 17.67 -7.60 -1.04
CA GLU A 90 17.89 -6.40 -0.24
C GLU A 90 17.49 -5.09 -0.96
N SER A 91 16.69 -5.15 -2.02
CA SER A 91 16.24 -3.98 -2.79
C SER A 91 15.28 -3.08 -2.02
N GLY A 92 14.64 -3.59 -0.95
CA GLY A 92 13.66 -2.87 -0.14
C GLY A 92 12.85 -3.82 0.74
N TYR A 93 11.79 -3.27 1.30
CA TYR A 93 10.85 -4.01 2.16
C TYR A 93 9.53 -4.30 1.43
N GLU A 94 8.99 -5.47 1.71
CA GLU A 94 7.60 -5.85 1.49
C GLU A 94 6.80 -5.53 2.75
N LEU A 95 5.64 -4.88 2.61
CA LEU A 95 4.63 -4.87 3.67
C LEU A 95 3.98 -6.25 3.72
N ASP A 96 4.39 -7.09 4.67
CA ASP A 96 3.92 -8.47 4.80
C ASP A 96 2.47 -8.53 5.27
N ARG A 97 2.16 -7.79 6.31
CA ARG A 97 0.81 -7.71 6.88
C ARG A 97 0.61 -6.51 7.79
N VAL A 98 -0.63 -6.23 8.08
CA VAL A 98 -1.02 -5.28 9.12
C VAL A 98 -0.81 -5.93 10.49
N GLY A 99 -0.16 -5.20 11.38
CA GLY A 99 0.09 -5.63 12.74
C GLY A 99 -1.10 -5.36 13.68
N PRO A 100 -1.06 -5.90 14.90
CA PRO A 100 -2.12 -5.74 15.90
C PRO A 100 -2.34 -4.29 16.36
N GLY A 101 -1.38 -3.40 16.12
CA GLY A 101 -1.50 -1.97 16.43
C GLY A 101 -2.50 -1.23 15.55
N TYR A 102 -2.91 -1.78 14.41
CA TYR A 102 -3.92 -1.15 13.57
C TYR A 102 -5.33 -1.40 14.11
N LYS A 103 -6.08 -0.33 14.32
CA LYS A 103 -7.42 -0.38 14.93
C LYS A 103 -8.55 0.00 13.95
N GLY A 104 -8.25 0.11 12.67
CA GLY A 104 -9.19 0.52 11.61
C GLY A 104 -9.04 1.98 11.20
N GLY A 105 -9.71 2.37 10.12
CA GLY A 105 -9.75 3.74 9.60
C GLY A 105 -8.79 3.98 8.43
N ASP A 106 -8.29 5.20 8.35
CA ASP A 106 -7.38 5.62 7.28
C ASP A 106 -5.95 5.15 7.56
N ILE A 107 -5.23 4.75 6.51
CA ILE A 107 -3.86 4.29 6.63
C ILE A 107 -2.95 4.93 5.57
N VAL A 108 -1.77 5.33 5.98
CA VAL A 108 -0.70 5.78 5.09
C VAL A 108 0.46 4.81 5.22
N ILE A 109 0.75 4.09 4.14
CA ILE A 109 1.88 3.16 4.12
C ILE A 109 3.17 3.99 3.96
N PRO A 110 4.17 3.80 4.82
CA PRO A 110 5.41 4.55 4.73
C PRO A 110 6.18 4.20 3.46
N SER A 111 6.84 5.20 2.86
CA SER A 111 7.68 4.99 1.67
C SER A 111 9.03 4.33 1.98
N GLU A 112 9.42 4.31 3.26
CA GLU A 112 10.72 3.81 3.74
C GLU A 112 10.55 3.11 5.09
N TYR A 113 11.28 2.02 5.31
CA TYR A 113 11.40 1.34 6.58
C TYR A 113 12.86 0.95 6.81
N LYS A 114 13.41 1.26 7.99
CA LYS A 114 14.82 0.99 8.36
C LYS A 114 15.87 1.44 7.31
N GLY A 115 15.61 2.58 6.63
CA GLY A 115 16.54 3.17 5.66
C GLY A 115 16.46 2.57 4.26
N LEU A 116 15.55 1.66 3.98
CA LEU A 116 15.28 1.09 2.65
C LEU A 116 13.84 1.38 2.21
N PRO A 117 13.58 1.48 0.90
CA PRO A 117 12.23 1.74 0.41
C PRO A 117 11.27 0.59 0.69
N VAL A 118 9.99 0.91 0.91
CA VAL A 118 8.89 -0.06 0.83
C VAL A 118 8.52 -0.19 -0.64
N VAL A 119 8.75 -1.38 -1.22
CA VAL A 119 8.65 -1.62 -2.66
C VAL A 119 7.49 -2.52 -3.06
N GLU A 120 6.87 -3.18 -2.08
CA GLU A 120 5.81 -4.16 -2.33
C GLU A 120 4.77 -4.14 -1.21
N ILE A 121 3.51 -4.27 -1.60
CA ILE A 121 2.43 -4.68 -0.70
C ILE A 121 2.24 -6.17 -0.90
N GLY A 122 2.51 -6.95 0.13
CA GLY A 122 2.60 -8.40 0.03
C GLY A 122 1.26 -9.10 -0.13
N TYR A 123 1.35 -10.40 -0.41
CA TYR A 123 0.21 -11.29 -0.55
C TYR A 123 -0.72 -11.21 0.66
N SER A 124 -2.01 -10.93 0.41
CA SER A 124 -3.03 -10.85 1.46
C SER A 124 -2.71 -9.91 2.62
N ALA A 125 -1.86 -8.90 2.44
CA ALA A 125 -1.36 -8.02 3.51
C ALA A 125 -2.49 -7.37 4.34
N PHE A 126 -3.66 -7.11 3.74
CA PHE A 126 -4.85 -6.56 4.38
C PHE A 126 -6.07 -7.49 4.29
N SER A 127 -5.90 -8.81 4.07
CA SER A 127 -6.99 -9.77 3.79
C SER A 127 -7.96 -10.01 4.95
N SER A 128 -7.62 -9.64 6.15
CA SER A 128 -8.55 -9.66 7.28
C SER A 128 -9.33 -8.36 7.30
N ASN A 129 -10.66 -8.40 7.44
CA ASN A 129 -11.50 -7.19 7.46
C ASN A 129 -11.08 -6.23 8.59
N TYR A 130 -10.09 -5.38 8.31
CA TYR A 130 -9.51 -4.42 9.24
C TYR A 130 -10.30 -3.13 9.36
N LYS A 131 -11.48 -3.01 8.71
CA LYS A 131 -12.25 -1.75 8.62
C LYS A 131 -11.42 -0.61 8.05
N LEU A 132 -10.65 -0.92 7.01
CA LEU A 132 -9.87 0.06 6.28
C LEU A 132 -10.80 1.00 5.52
N THR A 133 -10.73 2.30 5.76
CA THR A 133 -11.60 3.31 5.11
C THR A 133 -10.91 4.02 3.96
N SER A 134 -9.63 4.30 4.09
CA SER A 134 -8.79 4.78 2.98
C SER A 134 -7.36 4.26 3.10
N VAL A 135 -6.68 4.17 1.97
CA VAL A 135 -5.26 3.80 1.93
C VAL A 135 -4.48 4.70 0.99
N VAL A 136 -3.30 5.12 1.45
CA VAL A 136 -2.29 5.79 0.62
C VAL A 136 -1.12 4.83 0.44
N ILE A 137 -0.93 4.36 -0.80
CA ILE A 137 0.20 3.52 -1.20
C ILE A 137 1.29 4.46 -1.73
N PRO A 138 2.54 4.42 -1.21
CA PRO A 138 3.57 5.35 -1.59
C PRO A 138 4.12 5.11 -3.00
N ASP A 139 4.74 6.14 -3.57
CA ASP A 139 5.31 6.10 -4.93
C ASP A 139 6.51 5.15 -5.08
N THR A 140 7.05 4.62 -3.98
CA THR A 140 8.14 3.63 -3.96
C THR A 140 7.67 2.20 -4.23
N VAL A 141 6.37 1.93 -4.02
CA VAL A 141 5.77 0.61 -4.27
C VAL A 141 5.69 0.35 -5.77
N THR A 142 6.19 -0.81 -6.19
CA THR A 142 6.16 -1.28 -7.58
C THR A 142 5.19 -2.43 -7.81
N LEU A 143 4.87 -3.19 -6.76
CA LEU A 143 3.95 -4.33 -6.80
C LEU A 143 2.91 -4.23 -5.69
N ILE A 144 1.65 -4.34 -6.06
CA ILE A 144 0.55 -4.69 -5.15
C ILE A 144 0.27 -6.17 -5.45
N ASP A 145 0.62 -7.07 -4.52
CA ASP A 145 0.51 -8.50 -4.75
C ASP A 145 -0.94 -9.01 -4.64
N SER A 146 -1.13 -10.28 -4.91
CA SER A 146 -2.44 -10.91 -4.95
C SER A 146 -3.18 -10.81 -3.62
N ASP A 147 -4.48 -10.61 -3.68
CA ASP A 147 -5.40 -10.50 -2.53
C ASP A 147 -5.03 -9.40 -1.52
N ALA A 148 -4.09 -8.50 -1.84
CA ALA A 148 -3.52 -7.55 -0.89
C ALA A 148 -4.57 -6.77 -0.09
N PHE A 149 -5.66 -6.35 -0.73
CA PHE A 149 -6.79 -5.63 -0.12
C PHE A 149 -8.13 -6.34 -0.34
N GLU A 150 -8.11 -7.67 -0.56
CA GLU A 150 -9.32 -8.45 -0.80
C GLU A 150 -10.36 -8.22 0.30
N LYS A 151 -11.62 -7.98 -0.10
CA LYS A 151 -12.78 -7.83 0.80
C LYS A 151 -12.66 -6.72 1.86
N GLN A 152 -11.91 -5.66 1.57
CA GLN A 152 -11.95 -4.45 2.39
C GLN A 152 -13.24 -3.68 2.12
N THR A 153 -14.34 -4.16 2.69
CA THR A 153 -15.69 -3.65 2.38
C THR A 153 -15.93 -2.21 2.82
N ASP A 154 -15.17 -1.71 3.81
CA ASP A 154 -15.28 -0.33 4.28
C ASP A 154 -14.38 0.64 3.47
N LEU A 155 -13.53 0.12 2.57
CA LEU A 155 -12.60 0.93 1.77
C LEU A 155 -13.36 1.77 0.75
N THR A 156 -13.27 3.09 0.90
CA THR A 156 -13.96 4.06 0.02
C THR A 156 -13.04 4.71 -0.98
N SER A 157 -11.74 4.80 -0.68
CA SER A 157 -10.74 5.43 -1.53
C SER A 157 -9.37 4.79 -1.39
N VAL A 158 -8.65 4.73 -2.51
CA VAL A 158 -7.26 4.31 -2.57
C VAL A 158 -6.46 5.30 -3.42
N TYR A 159 -5.32 5.75 -2.88
CA TYR A 159 -4.29 6.40 -3.67
C TYR A 159 -3.26 5.33 -4.06
N VAL A 160 -3.21 5.00 -5.33
CA VAL A 160 -2.21 4.09 -5.90
C VAL A 160 -0.98 4.89 -6.25
N GLY A 161 0.14 4.58 -5.61
CA GLY A 161 1.42 5.28 -5.82
C GLY A 161 1.86 5.26 -7.29
N LYS A 162 2.56 6.30 -7.71
CA LYS A 162 2.98 6.48 -9.12
C LYS A 162 4.01 5.46 -9.60
N GLY A 163 4.65 4.71 -8.68
CA GLY A 163 5.62 3.67 -9.00
C GLY A 163 5.03 2.30 -9.28
N VAL A 164 3.72 2.09 -9.03
CA VAL A 164 3.07 0.78 -9.15
C VAL A 164 3.07 0.32 -10.61
N VAL A 165 3.82 -0.74 -10.89
CA VAL A 165 3.93 -1.40 -12.20
C VAL A 165 2.89 -2.51 -12.35
N THR A 166 2.61 -3.23 -11.25
CA THR A 166 1.74 -4.40 -11.26
C THR A 166 0.67 -4.31 -10.18
N VAL A 167 -0.58 -4.54 -10.58
CA VAL A 167 -1.71 -4.80 -9.69
C VAL A 167 -2.06 -6.29 -9.78
N GLY A 168 -1.87 -7.03 -8.68
CA GLY A 168 -1.96 -8.46 -8.59
C GLY A 168 -3.38 -9.02 -8.70
N VAL A 169 -3.47 -10.34 -8.73
CA VAL A 169 -4.74 -11.09 -8.80
C VAL A 169 -5.61 -10.75 -7.59
N SER A 170 -6.88 -10.42 -7.83
CA SER A 170 -7.86 -10.11 -6.75
C SER A 170 -7.41 -9.02 -5.77
N ALA A 171 -6.44 -8.16 -6.13
CA ALA A 171 -5.81 -7.22 -5.20
C ALA A 171 -6.82 -6.32 -4.46
N PHE A 172 -7.92 -5.93 -5.08
CA PHE A 172 -9.02 -5.13 -4.50
C PHE A 172 -10.38 -5.83 -4.67
N GLU A 173 -10.40 -7.15 -4.90
CA GLU A 173 -11.64 -7.90 -5.08
C GLU A 173 -12.57 -7.73 -3.88
N GLY A 174 -13.86 -7.46 -4.16
CA GLY A 174 -14.88 -7.32 -3.11
C GLY A 174 -14.74 -6.05 -2.25
N CYS A 175 -13.99 -5.05 -2.68
CA CYS A 175 -13.99 -3.72 -2.07
C CYS A 175 -15.29 -2.97 -2.42
N THR A 176 -16.41 -3.41 -1.86
CA THR A 176 -17.77 -3.06 -2.29
C THR A 176 -18.12 -1.57 -2.14
N ASN A 177 -17.43 -0.82 -1.29
CA ASN A 177 -17.62 0.62 -1.11
C ASN A 177 -16.59 1.50 -1.85
N LEU A 178 -15.62 0.89 -2.56
CA LEU A 178 -14.62 1.63 -3.33
C LEU A 178 -15.27 2.35 -4.50
N LYS A 179 -15.13 3.69 -4.55
CA LYS A 179 -15.85 4.53 -5.54
C LYS A 179 -15.00 4.92 -6.73
N THR A 180 -13.74 5.21 -6.50
CA THR A 180 -12.85 5.71 -7.55
C THR A 180 -11.46 5.11 -7.42
N VAL A 181 -10.84 4.80 -8.56
CA VAL A 181 -9.46 4.35 -8.63
C VAL A 181 -8.73 5.10 -9.75
N VAL A 182 -7.53 5.57 -9.42
CA VAL A 182 -6.60 6.13 -10.41
C VAL A 182 -5.41 5.19 -10.51
N ILE A 183 -5.35 4.42 -11.58
CA ILE A 183 -4.22 3.55 -11.91
C ILE A 183 -3.15 4.40 -12.57
N SER A 184 -1.91 4.32 -12.07
CA SER A 184 -0.83 5.20 -12.47
C SER A 184 -0.35 4.95 -13.90
N ASP A 185 0.31 5.95 -14.49
CA ASP A 185 0.96 5.79 -15.80
C ASP A 185 2.15 4.79 -15.78
N ALA A 186 2.68 4.43 -14.62
CA ALA A 186 3.72 3.41 -14.52
C ALA A 186 3.17 1.99 -14.59
N THR A 187 1.85 1.81 -14.37
CA THR A 187 1.23 0.49 -14.37
C THR A 187 1.21 -0.10 -15.77
N GLU A 188 1.73 -1.30 -15.89
CA GLU A 188 1.76 -2.08 -17.12
C GLU A 188 0.80 -3.29 -17.07
N TYR A 189 0.57 -3.86 -15.88
CA TYR A 189 -0.14 -5.12 -15.70
C TYR A 189 -1.23 -5.00 -14.65
N ILE A 190 -2.45 -5.44 -15.01
CA ILE A 190 -3.60 -5.55 -14.10
C ILE A 190 -4.11 -6.98 -14.20
N TYR A 191 -3.90 -7.75 -13.13
CA TYR A 191 -4.18 -9.17 -13.15
C TYR A 191 -5.60 -9.54 -12.72
N ALA A 192 -5.93 -10.82 -12.92
CA ALA A 192 -7.28 -11.37 -12.88
C ALA A 192 -8.07 -10.95 -11.63
N GLY A 193 -9.28 -10.44 -11.87
CA GLY A 193 -10.18 -10.07 -10.79
C GLY A 193 -9.72 -8.90 -9.91
N ALA A 194 -8.69 -8.15 -10.32
CA ALA A 194 -8.08 -7.12 -9.47
C ALA A 194 -9.09 -6.14 -8.84
N PHE A 195 -10.19 -5.84 -9.51
CA PHE A 195 -11.31 -5.01 -9.02
C PHE A 195 -12.65 -5.73 -9.11
N ARG A 196 -12.65 -7.08 -9.16
CA ARG A 196 -13.87 -7.88 -9.22
C ARG A 196 -14.79 -7.56 -8.04
N ASP A 197 -16.10 -7.45 -8.31
CA ASP A 197 -17.13 -7.18 -7.31
C ASP A 197 -16.94 -5.87 -6.51
N CYS A 198 -16.21 -4.88 -7.06
CA CYS A 198 -16.21 -3.52 -6.56
C CYS A 198 -17.51 -2.80 -6.96
N THR A 199 -18.62 -3.18 -6.32
CA THR A 199 -19.98 -2.81 -6.76
C THR A 199 -20.28 -1.32 -6.75
N SER A 200 -19.58 -0.53 -5.90
CA SER A 200 -19.71 0.93 -5.86
C SER A 200 -18.71 1.69 -6.74
N LEU A 201 -17.90 0.99 -7.54
CA LEU A 201 -16.87 1.64 -8.37
C LEU A 201 -17.52 2.39 -9.52
N GLU A 202 -17.52 3.72 -9.43
CA GLU A 202 -18.15 4.64 -10.37
C GLU A 202 -17.19 5.12 -11.47
N ALA A 203 -15.90 5.28 -11.13
CA ALA A 203 -14.90 5.81 -12.06
C ALA A 203 -13.53 5.13 -11.89
N VAL A 204 -12.95 4.75 -13.02
CA VAL A 204 -11.58 4.23 -13.11
C VAL A 204 -10.82 5.04 -14.15
N THR A 205 -9.67 5.59 -13.74
CA THR A 205 -8.69 6.11 -14.69
C THR A 205 -7.65 5.03 -14.93
N VAL A 206 -7.53 4.56 -16.16
CA VAL A 206 -6.52 3.56 -16.54
C VAL A 206 -5.28 4.29 -17.04
N GLY A 207 -4.11 3.98 -16.47
CA GLY A 207 -2.84 4.59 -16.86
C GLY A 207 -2.49 4.34 -18.32
N LYS A 208 -1.87 5.31 -18.96
CA LYS A 208 -1.62 5.30 -20.42
C LYS A 208 -0.64 4.22 -20.90
N ASN A 209 0.09 3.57 -20.01
CA ASN A 209 1.07 2.54 -20.35
C ASN A 209 0.60 1.12 -19.99
N VAL A 210 -0.67 0.94 -19.58
CA VAL A 210 -1.24 -0.38 -19.30
C VAL A 210 -1.24 -1.20 -20.59
N LYS A 211 -0.57 -2.35 -20.54
CA LYS A 211 -0.37 -3.29 -21.65
C LYS A 211 -1.28 -4.50 -21.55
N GLU A 212 -1.59 -4.92 -20.33
CA GLU A 212 -2.33 -6.14 -20.08
C GLU A 212 -3.41 -5.92 -19.02
N ILE A 213 -4.64 -6.31 -19.35
CA ILE A 213 -5.78 -6.42 -18.46
C ILE A 213 -6.28 -7.87 -18.60
N THR A 214 -6.05 -8.70 -17.59
CA THR A 214 -6.43 -10.11 -17.66
C THR A 214 -7.91 -10.34 -17.34
N GLY A 215 -8.35 -11.58 -17.18
CA GLY A 215 -9.78 -11.88 -17.05
C GLY A 215 -10.43 -11.36 -15.77
N TYR A 216 -11.73 -11.06 -15.85
CA TYR A 216 -12.59 -10.69 -14.71
C TYR A 216 -12.22 -9.38 -14.00
N VAL A 217 -11.33 -8.54 -14.53
CA VAL A 217 -10.75 -7.39 -13.79
C VAL A 217 -11.83 -6.46 -13.24
N PHE A 218 -12.86 -6.14 -14.01
CA PHE A 218 -13.98 -5.27 -13.59
C PHE A 218 -15.31 -6.02 -13.50
N ARG A 219 -15.28 -7.37 -13.47
CA ARG A 219 -16.51 -8.16 -13.32
C ARG A 219 -17.26 -7.75 -12.06
N GLY A 220 -18.59 -7.58 -12.18
CA GLY A 220 -19.45 -7.22 -11.05
C GLY A 220 -19.31 -5.77 -10.58
N CYS A 221 -18.59 -4.90 -11.31
CA CYS A 221 -18.54 -3.47 -11.04
C CYS A 221 -19.82 -2.77 -11.52
N THR A 222 -20.95 -3.00 -10.86
CA THR A 222 -22.30 -2.58 -11.31
C THR A 222 -22.50 -1.07 -11.38
N SER A 223 -21.71 -0.28 -10.64
CA SER A 223 -21.78 1.19 -10.70
C SER A 223 -20.92 1.80 -11.81
N LEU A 224 -20.02 1.03 -12.45
CA LEU A 224 -19.15 1.51 -13.51
C LEU A 224 -19.92 1.65 -14.82
N LYS A 225 -20.10 2.88 -15.29
CA LYS A 225 -20.88 3.19 -16.51
C LYS A 225 -20.01 3.42 -17.74
N THR A 226 -18.82 3.96 -17.53
CA THR A 226 -17.89 4.27 -18.62
C THR A 226 -16.46 3.98 -18.22
N ILE A 227 -15.65 3.54 -19.18
CA ILE A 227 -14.21 3.38 -18.99
C ILE A 227 -13.47 3.73 -20.28
N THR A 228 -12.25 4.23 -20.16
CA THR A 228 -11.33 4.41 -21.29
C THR A 228 -10.13 3.46 -21.13
N ILE A 229 -9.95 2.60 -22.13
CA ILE A 229 -8.82 1.68 -22.23
C ILE A 229 -7.75 2.33 -23.11
N PRO A 230 -6.49 2.41 -22.65
CA PRO A 230 -5.45 3.16 -23.34
C PRO A 230 -4.99 2.50 -24.65
N ALA A 231 -4.34 3.29 -25.51
CA ALA A 231 -3.78 2.80 -26.78
C ALA A 231 -2.61 1.81 -26.61
N SER A 232 -2.05 1.72 -25.41
CA SER A 232 -0.95 0.80 -25.07
C SER A 232 -1.40 -0.65 -24.89
N ILE A 233 -2.73 -0.89 -24.81
CA ILE A 233 -3.27 -2.22 -24.52
C ILE A 233 -2.88 -3.23 -25.61
N LEU A 234 -2.26 -4.32 -25.19
CA LEU A 234 -1.81 -5.43 -26.06
C LEU A 234 -2.64 -6.68 -25.83
N GLU A 235 -3.02 -6.92 -24.57
CA GLU A 235 -3.72 -8.14 -24.14
C GLU A 235 -4.93 -7.79 -23.29
N MET A 236 -6.07 -8.41 -23.60
CA MET A 236 -7.30 -8.32 -22.83
C MET A 236 -7.87 -9.73 -22.61
N GLY A 237 -8.11 -10.07 -21.36
CA GLY A 237 -8.61 -11.39 -20.96
C GLY A 237 -10.12 -11.55 -21.15
N ALA A 238 -10.63 -12.72 -20.80
CA ALA A 238 -12.05 -13.02 -20.84
C ALA A 238 -12.83 -12.31 -19.73
N TRP A 239 -14.11 -12.01 -19.99
CA TRP A 239 -15.09 -11.55 -18.99
C TRP A 239 -14.66 -10.34 -18.19
N VAL A 240 -13.85 -9.46 -18.80
CA VAL A 240 -13.31 -8.27 -18.10
C VAL A 240 -14.43 -7.39 -17.56
N PHE A 241 -15.55 -7.29 -18.28
CA PHE A 241 -16.69 -6.43 -17.99
C PHE A 241 -17.99 -7.20 -17.69
N GLU A 242 -17.90 -8.52 -17.42
CA GLU A 242 -19.07 -9.34 -17.13
C GLU A 242 -19.79 -8.81 -15.88
N ASP A 243 -21.12 -8.89 -15.86
CA ASP A 243 -21.97 -8.42 -14.77
C ASP A 243 -21.78 -6.91 -14.43
N THR A 244 -21.44 -6.08 -15.41
CA THR A 244 -21.44 -4.61 -15.28
C THR A 244 -22.69 -3.98 -15.88
N ASP A 245 -23.02 -2.76 -15.44
CA ASP A 245 -24.09 -1.95 -16.06
C ASP A 245 -23.50 -0.84 -16.96
N MET A 246 -22.45 -1.16 -17.71
CA MET A 246 -21.78 -0.19 -18.57
C MET A 246 -22.70 0.33 -19.69
N THR A 247 -22.48 1.59 -20.06
CA THR A 247 -23.15 2.22 -21.21
C THR A 247 -22.21 2.45 -22.37
N ASP A 248 -20.95 2.79 -22.06
CA ASP A 248 -19.96 3.15 -23.08
C ASP A 248 -18.55 2.66 -22.68
N VAL A 249 -17.80 2.10 -23.63
CA VAL A 249 -16.39 1.73 -23.49
C VAL A 249 -15.60 2.42 -24.61
N TYR A 250 -14.55 3.13 -24.24
CA TYR A 250 -13.68 3.85 -25.17
C TYR A 250 -12.33 3.16 -25.26
N PHE A 251 -11.95 2.74 -26.47
CA PHE A 251 -10.65 2.14 -26.73
C PHE A 251 -9.73 3.11 -27.45
N GLY A 252 -8.50 3.24 -26.97
CA GLY A 252 -7.43 4.00 -27.61
C GLY A 252 -6.85 3.31 -28.85
N VAL A 253 -7.31 2.10 -29.19
CA VAL A 253 -6.97 1.31 -30.37
C VAL A 253 -8.15 1.27 -31.34
N SER A 254 -7.89 0.99 -32.63
CA SER A 254 -8.92 1.01 -33.69
C SER A 254 -9.68 -0.32 -33.86
N SER A 255 -9.18 -1.38 -33.21
CA SER A 255 -9.78 -2.73 -33.25
C SER A 255 -9.19 -3.58 -32.15
N PRO A 256 -9.80 -4.72 -31.79
CA PRO A 256 -9.21 -5.69 -30.88
C PRO A 256 -7.83 -6.14 -31.36
N GLY A 257 -6.91 -6.34 -30.39
CA GLY A 257 -5.59 -6.88 -30.65
C GLY A 257 -5.61 -8.39 -30.94
N GLU A 258 -4.56 -8.92 -31.60
CA GLU A 258 -4.44 -10.35 -31.91
C GLU A 258 -4.35 -11.25 -30.66
N ASN A 259 -3.87 -10.71 -29.54
CA ASN A 259 -3.72 -11.43 -28.27
C ASN A 259 -4.90 -11.20 -27.32
N TRP A 260 -6.00 -10.61 -27.78
CA TRP A 260 -7.17 -10.47 -26.95
C TRP A 260 -7.93 -11.80 -26.92
N HIS A 261 -8.40 -12.19 -25.74
CA HIS A 261 -9.18 -13.41 -25.55
C HIS A 261 -10.49 -13.33 -26.38
N GLU A 262 -10.97 -14.43 -26.93
CA GLU A 262 -12.19 -14.45 -27.74
C GLU A 262 -13.43 -13.95 -26.99
N GLU A 263 -13.47 -14.10 -25.67
CA GLU A 263 -14.55 -13.68 -24.77
C GLU A 263 -14.26 -12.34 -24.05
N TRP A 264 -13.34 -11.50 -24.63
CA TRP A 264 -13.02 -10.19 -24.03
C TRP A 264 -14.21 -9.25 -23.95
N ALA A 265 -15.15 -9.38 -24.90
CA ALA A 265 -16.34 -8.53 -25.04
C ALA A 265 -17.59 -9.08 -24.32
N ASP A 266 -17.49 -10.26 -23.68
CA ASP A 266 -18.60 -10.81 -22.93
C ASP A 266 -18.98 -9.88 -21.78
N GLY A 267 -20.29 -9.58 -21.63
CA GLY A 267 -20.78 -8.56 -20.72
C GLY A 267 -20.92 -7.16 -21.34
N LEU A 268 -20.58 -6.99 -22.63
CA LEU A 268 -20.74 -5.72 -23.36
C LEU A 268 -21.95 -5.73 -24.32
N GLU A 269 -22.89 -6.65 -24.18
CA GLU A 269 -24.10 -6.72 -25.02
C GLU A 269 -24.95 -5.47 -24.80
N GLY A 270 -25.11 -4.68 -25.88
CA GLY A 270 -25.87 -3.43 -25.85
C GLY A 270 -25.07 -2.21 -25.36
N VAL A 271 -23.79 -2.37 -25.02
CA VAL A 271 -22.89 -1.29 -24.67
C VAL A 271 -22.36 -0.61 -25.94
N ASN A 272 -22.22 0.72 -25.93
CA ASN A 272 -21.60 1.46 -27.03
C ASN A 272 -20.08 1.27 -26.96
N ILE A 273 -19.50 0.61 -27.96
CA ILE A 273 -18.06 0.45 -28.06
C ILE A 273 -17.50 1.51 -29.01
N HIS A 274 -16.62 2.37 -28.50
CA HIS A 274 -15.98 3.45 -29.23
C HIS A 274 -14.52 3.10 -29.48
N TRP A 275 -14.16 2.88 -30.72
CA TRP A 275 -12.78 2.67 -31.16
C TRP A 275 -12.11 3.99 -31.52
N ALA A 276 -10.79 4.06 -31.35
CA ALA A 276 -10.05 5.21 -31.88
C ALA A 276 -10.18 5.29 -33.39
N ASP A 277 -10.38 6.51 -33.91
CA ASP A 277 -10.44 6.74 -35.33
C ASP A 277 -9.13 6.33 -36.01
N THR A 278 -9.24 5.52 -37.09
CA THR A 278 -8.09 5.10 -37.90
C THR A 278 -7.56 6.19 -38.83
N GLU A 279 -8.25 7.36 -38.86
CA GLU A 279 -7.92 8.48 -39.73
C GLU A 279 -7.22 9.60 -38.96
N ARG A 280 -5.87 9.49 -38.82
CA ARG A 280 -4.96 10.66 -38.71
C ARG A 280 -3.65 10.41 -39.41
#